data_ced30ccbecdb3ea88b4224f72bf51764
#
_entry.id   ced30ccbecdb3ea88b4224f72bf51764
#
_cell.length_a   1.000
_cell.length_b   1.000
_cell.length_c   1.000
_cell.angle_alpha   90.00
_cell.angle_beta   90.00
_cell.angle_gamma   90.00
#
_symmetry.space_group_name_H-M   'P 1'
#
loop_
_entity.id
_entity.type
_entity.pdbx_description
1 polymer ?
#
loop_
_entity_poly.entity_id
_entity_poly.type
_entity_poly.pdbx_seq_one_letter_code
_entity_poly.pdbx_strand_id
1 'polypeptide(L)'
;MLDAVFLIQPHALLLDLAGPAEALRLANQALQRRGRPAAFRLRYVAAQPRAVTSVDLMVGGMEPLPQALAPDSWLFLLGSRPARPGEAEAGVAQRADSLRTQRWLHQAGSRLLAGGGRVVCICSGALLAAAAGLLAPGRRCTTHHELLDELRRCASGADVVDNRVFVLDGALATSAGITAGIDLTLHLVQAHCGDAVAASVARTMVVYLRRTPQDPELSPLLAHRQHLHPAVHRVQDAICARPAADWSLQRMAAVAHVTPRHLGRLFGIHAGATPLRYLQSIRLEIAERARQHGASRAVAAQRAGFSSEQQWRRTRRALSA
;
A
#
# COMPACT_ATOMS: atom_id res chain seq x y z
N MET A 1 -18.22 -18.58 -7.84
CA MET A 1 -16.85 -18.14 -8.24
C MET A 1 -16.94 -16.66 -8.52
N LEU A 2 -16.23 -15.87 -7.78
CA LEU A 2 -16.26 -14.40 -7.80
C LEU A 2 -15.43 -13.85 -8.97
N ASP A 3 -15.96 -12.86 -9.71
CA ASP A 3 -15.23 -12.17 -10.76
C ASP A 3 -14.27 -11.12 -10.16
N ALA A 4 -12.98 -11.33 -10.35
CA ALA A 4 -11.95 -10.33 -10.07
C ALA A 4 -11.61 -9.62 -11.39
N VAL A 5 -12.17 -8.43 -11.56
CA VAL A 5 -12.13 -7.64 -12.80
C VAL A 5 -11.04 -6.58 -12.68
N PHE A 6 -10.04 -6.63 -13.54
CA PHE A 6 -8.95 -5.65 -13.58
C PHE A 6 -9.20 -4.67 -14.72
N LEU A 7 -9.38 -3.39 -14.40
CA LEU A 7 -9.47 -2.31 -15.39
C LEU A 7 -8.07 -1.92 -15.82
N ILE A 8 -7.72 -2.23 -17.07
CA ILE A 8 -6.41 -1.91 -17.64
C ILE A 8 -6.51 -0.60 -18.40
N GLN A 9 -5.67 0.35 -18.00
CA GLN A 9 -5.51 1.63 -18.67
C GLN A 9 -4.13 1.75 -19.32
N PRO A 10 -3.95 2.63 -20.31
CA PRO A 10 -2.62 2.97 -20.79
C PRO A 10 -1.69 3.39 -19.65
N HIS A 11 -0.44 2.96 -19.72
CA HIS A 11 0.60 3.19 -18.72
C HIS A 11 0.29 2.69 -17.31
N ALA A 12 -0.61 1.70 -17.18
CA ALA A 12 -0.86 1.03 -15.90
C ALA A 12 0.45 0.46 -15.32
N LEU A 13 0.63 0.62 -14.01
CA LEU A 13 1.78 0.05 -13.30
C LEU A 13 1.71 -1.47 -13.37
N LEU A 14 2.71 -2.09 -14.02
CA LEU A 14 2.69 -3.53 -14.28
C LEU A 14 2.62 -4.34 -12.98
N LEU A 15 3.28 -3.89 -11.92
CA LEU A 15 3.28 -4.60 -10.65
C LEU A 15 1.94 -4.46 -9.89
N ASP A 16 1.21 -3.35 -10.10
CA ASP A 16 -0.15 -3.16 -9.56
C ASP A 16 -1.13 -4.16 -10.17
N LEU A 17 -0.88 -4.59 -11.41
CA LEU A 17 -1.62 -5.66 -12.08
C LEU A 17 -1.13 -7.04 -11.63
N ALA A 18 0.17 -7.30 -11.82
CA ALA A 18 0.74 -8.64 -11.70
C ALA A 18 0.67 -9.15 -10.25
N GLY A 19 0.97 -8.30 -9.26
CA GLY A 19 0.97 -8.69 -7.85
C GLY A 19 -0.38 -9.21 -7.36
N PRO A 20 -1.46 -8.43 -7.46
CA PRO A 20 -2.81 -8.86 -7.10
C PRO A 20 -3.34 -10.03 -7.93
N ALA A 21 -3.13 -10.01 -9.24
CA ALA A 21 -3.58 -11.11 -10.12
C ALA A 21 -2.93 -12.44 -9.73
N GLU A 22 -1.61 -12.45 -9.48
CA GLU A 22 -0.89 -13.64 -9.01
C GLU A 22 -1.35 -14.08 -7.62
N ALA A 23 -1.62 -13.16 -6.70
CA ALA A 23 -2.14 -13.50 -5.37
C ALA A 23 -3.48 -14.24 -5.47
N LEU A 24 -4.41 -13.77 -6.33
CA LEU A 24 -5.71 -14.41 -6.54
C LEU A 24 -5.56 -15.76 -7.27
N ARG A 25 -4.68 -15.85 -8.28
CA ARG A 25 -4.38 -17.11 -8.97
C ARG A 25 -3.83 -18.16 -8.00
N LEU A 26 -2.89 -17.75 -7.15
CA LEU A 26 -2.31 -18.63 -6.13
C LEU A 26 -3.31 -19.00 -5.04
N ALA A 27 -4.28 -18.14 -4.72
CA ALA A 27 -5.39 -18.47 -3.84
C ALA A 27 -6.25 -19.61 -4.42
N ASN A 28 -6.58 -19.55 -5.72
CA ASN A 28 -7.27 -20.65 -6.40
C ASN A 28 -6.47 -21.96 -6.35
N GLN A 29 -5.17 -21.90 -6.62
CA GLN A 29 -4.29 -23.07 -6.54
C GLN A 29 -4.23 -23.64 -5.11
N ALA A 30 -4.17 -22.78 -4.09
CA ALA A 30 -4.17 -23.19 -2.69
C ALA A 30 -5.50 -23.84 -2.26
N LEU A 31 -6.63 -23.39 -2.81
CA LEU A 31 -7.95 -23.98 -2.61
C LEU A 31 -8.03 -25.37 -3.27
N GLN A 32 -7.62 -25.48 -4.54
CA GLN A 32 -7.62 -26.74 -5.29
C GLN A 32 -6.78 -27.83 -4.61
N ARG A 33 -5.60 -27.47 -4.09
CA ARG A 33 -4.76 -28.39 -3.29
C ARG A 33 -5.44 -28.90 -2.02
N ARG A 34 -6.50 -28.22 -1.56
CA ARG A 34 -7.33 -28.56 -0.40
C ARG A 34 -8.67 -29.21 -0.79
N GLY A 35 -8.83 -29.63 -2.05
CA GLY A 35 -10.07 -30.22 -2.56
C GLY A 35 -11.25 -29.23 -2.64
N ARG A 36 -10.98 -27.91 -2.61
CA ARG A 36 -12.00 -26.86 -2.71
C ARG A 36 -12.03 -26.26 -4.12
N PRO A 37 -13.21 -25.83 -4.61
CA PRO A 37 -13.31 -25.18 -5.93
C PRO A 37 -12.55 -23.84 -5.94
N ALA A 38 -12.16 -23.40 -7.14
CA ALA A 38 -11.58 -22.05 -7.32
C ALA A 38 -12.58 -20.98 -6.89
N ALA A 39 -12.09 -19.98 -6.15
CA ALA A 39 -12.92 -18.88 -5.63
C ALA A 39 -13.01 -17.71 -6.61
N PHE A 40 -11.96 -17.46 -7.41
CA PHE A 40 -11.82 -16.26 -8.24
C PHE A 40 -11.73 -16.61 -9.73
N ARG A 41 -12.45 -15.84 -10.57
CA ARG A 41 -12.25 -15.78 -12.01
C ARG A 41 -11.62 -14.44 -12.35
N LEU A 42 -10.39 -14.45 -12.85
CA LEU A 42 -9.69 -13.24 -13.25
C LEU A 42 -10.17 -12.79 -14.62
N ARG A 43 -10.54 -11.52 -14.73
CA ARG A 43 -10.97 -10.88 -15.97
C ARG A 43 -10.21 -9.57 -16.16
N TYR A 44 -9.82 -9.29 -17.37
CA TYR A 44 -9.07 -8.07 -17.73
C TYR A 44 -9.88 -7.29 -18.74
N VAL A 45 -10.29 -6.08 -18.38
CA VAL A 45 -11.17 -5.24 -19.19
C VAL A 45 -10.50 -3.91 -19.53
N ALA A 46 -10.74 -3.38 -20.72
CA ALA A 46 -10.21 -2.10 -21.16
C ALA A 46 -11.10 -1.46 -22.23
N ALA A 47 -10.90 -0.15 -22.49
CA ALA A 47 -11.51 0.53 -23.63
C ALA A 47 -10.91 0.06 -24.97
N GLN A 48 -9.65 -0.38 -24.96
CA GLN A 48 -8.91 -0.88 -26.11
C GLN A 48 -8.39 -2.29 -25.86
N PRO A 49 -8.28 -3.15 -26.88
CA PRO A 49 -7.85 -4.55 -26.72
C PRO A 49 -6.37 -4.72 -26.38
N ARG A 50 -5.59 -3.63 -26.41
CA ARG A 50 -4.15 -3.59 -26.10
C ARG A 50 -3.82 -2.30 -25.35
N ALA A 51 -2.84 -2.37 -24.44
CA ALA A 51 -2.33 -1.21 -23.72
C ALA A 51 -0.82 -1.34 -23.49
N VAL A 52 -0.12 -0.21 -23.54
CA VAL A 52 1.28 -0.13 -23.10
C VAL A 52 1.32 0.11 -21.61
N THR A 53 2.12 -0.65 -20.87
CA THR A 53 2.28 -0.54 -19.41
C THR A 53 3.30 0.55 -19.03
N SER A 54 3.46 0.80 -17.75
CA SER A 54 4.44 1.76 -17.20
C SER A 54 5.89 1.45 -17.56
N VAL A 55 6.20 0.21 -17.93
CA VAL A 55 7.54 -0.28 -18.32
C VAL A 55 7.65 -0.52 -19.83
N ASP A 56 6.78 0.11 -20.60
CA ASP A 56 6.72 0.04 -22.06
C ASP A 56 6.45 -1.39 -22.63
N LEU A 57 6.04 -2.34 -21.79
CA LEU A 57 5.57 -3.65 -22.21
C LEU A 57 4.13 -3.53 -22.71
N MET A 58 3.86 -4.08 -23.90
CA MET A 58 2.49 -4.17 -24.44
C MET A 58 1.78 -5.38 -23.86
N VAL A 59 0.61 -5.16 -23.29
CA VAL A 59 -0.31 -6.20 -22.84
C VAL A 59 -1.54 -6.22 -23.75
N GLY A 60 -2.12 -7.38 -23.97
CA GLY A 60 -3.25 -7.58 -24.89
C GLY A 60 -4.19 -8.68 -24.42
N GLY A 61 -5.26 -8.89 -25.18
CA GLY A 61 -6.28 -9.89 -24.85
C GLY A 61 -7.30 -9.40 -23.82
N MET A 62 -7.40 -8.06 -23.61
CA MET A 62 -8.45 -7.49 -22.75
C MET A 62 -9.82 -7.64 -23.39
N GLU A 63 -10.80 -7.96 -22.54
CA GLU A 63 -12.22 -7.89 -22.90
C GLU A 63 -12.64 -6.42 -23.03
N PRO A 64 -13.61 -6.09 -23.90
CA PRO A 64 -14.22 -4.75 -23.90
C PRO A 64 -14.92 -4.48 -22.56
N LEU A 65 -15.08 -3.20 -22.20
CA LEU A 65 -15.81 -2.80 -21.01
C LEU A 65 -17.23 -3.40 -21.03
N PRO A 66 -17.59 -4.30 -20.09
CA PRO A 66 -18.88 -4.96 -20.10
C PRO A 66 -20.01 -3.99 -19.73
N GLN A 67 -21.23 -4.22 -20.20
CA GLN A 67 -22.38 -3.40 -19.85
C GLN A 67 -22.70 -3.42 -18.34
N ALA A 68 -22.48 -4.58 -17.69
CA ALA A 68 -22.63 -4.74 -16.26
C ALA A 68 -21.62 -5.76 -15.71
N LEU A 69 -21.26 -5.59 -14.44
CA LEU A 69 -20.53 -6.56 -13.65
C LEU A 69 -21.50 -7.34 -12.76
N ALA A 70 -21.16 -8.59 -12.42
CA ALA A 70 -21.91 -9.33 -11.41
C ALA A 70 -21.88 -8.55 -10.07
N PRO A 71 -22.98 -8.56 -9.30
CA PRO A 71 -23.11 -7.70 -8.11
C PRO A 71 -22.06 -7.95 -7.03
N ASP A 72 -21.49 -9.15 -6.97
CA ASP A 72 -20.47 -9.60 -6.02
C ASP A 72 -19.03 -9.43 -6.54
N SER A 73 -18.84 -8.89 -7.76
CA SER A 73 -17.51 -8.74 -8.38
C SER A 73 -16.60 -7.82 -7.58
N TRP A 74 -15.29 -8.08 -7.67
CA TRP A 74 -14.25 -7.16 -7.21
C TRP A 74 -13.65 -6.44 -8.42
N LEU A 75 -13.75 -5.12 -8.44
CA LEU A 75 -13.21 -4.28 -9.51
C LEU A 75 -11.90 -3.64 -9.05
N PHE A 76 -10.79 -4.04 -9.67
CA PHE A 76 -9.46 -3.53 -9.41
C PHE A 76 -9.16 -2.34 -10.32
N LEU A 77 -8.83 -1.20 -9.72
CA LEU A 77 -8.37 0.03 -10.37
C LEU A 77 -6.88 0.17 -10.10
N LEU A 78 -6.09 0.14 -11.15
CA LEU A 78 -4.63 0.12 -11.07
C LEU A 78 -4.07 1.54 -11.11
N GLY A 79 -2.93 1.75 -10.48
CA GLY A 79 -2.16 2.96 -10.68
C GLY A 79 -1.60 3.04 -12.10
N SER A 80 -1.30 4.26 -12.53
CA SER A 80 -0.64 4.55 -13.79
C SER A 80 0.47 5.57 -13.59
N ARG A 81 1.51 5.50 -14.42
CA ARG A 81 2.52 6.56 -14.44
C ARG A 81 1.96 7.81 -15.14
N PRO A 82 2.40 9.01 -14.75
CA PRO A 82 2.13 10.22 -15.52
C PRO A 82 2.76 10.11 -16.93
N ALA A 83 2.19 10.86 -17.88
CA ALA A 83 2.77 10.98 -19.20
C ALA A 83 4.19 11.56 -19.11
N ARG A 84 5.12 11.05 -19.92
CA ARG A 84 6.50 11.58 -20.00
C ARG A 84 6.51 12.86 -20.83
N PRO A 85 7.44 13.79 -20.57
CA PRO A 85 7.67 14.93 -21.47
C PRO A 85 7.95 14.43 -22.89
N GLY A 86 7.20 14.93 -23.88
CA GLY A 86 7.33 14.51 -25.29
C GLY A 86 6.47 13.30 -25.68
N GLU A 87 5.79 12.63 -24.76
CA GLU A 87 4.68 11.75 -25.12
C GLU A 87 3.55 12.63 -25.64
N ALA A 88 3.06 12.34 -26.87
CA ALA A 88 2.05 13.14 -27.52
C ALA A 88 0.85 13.39 -26.59
N GLU A 89 0.36 14.64 -26.57
CA GLU A 89 -0.92 14.92 -25.94
C GLU A 89 -1.95 13.91 -26.41
N ALA A 90 -2.72 13.35 -25.47
CA ALA A 90 -3.72 12.35 -25.78
C ALA A 90 -4.58 12.79 -26.97
N GLY A 91 -4.48 12.08 -28.08
CA GLY A 91 -5.26 12.34 -29.27
C GLY A 91 -6.77 12.28 -28.98
N VAL A 92 -7.60 12.80 -29.89
CA VAL A 92 -9.08 12.83 -29.74
C VAL A 92 -9.64 11.45 -29.36
N ALA A 93 -9.14 10.37 -30.00
CA ALA A 93 -9.55 9.00 -29.71
C ALA A 93 -9.23 8.58 -28.27
N GLN A 94 -8.03 8.90 -27.78
CA GLN A 94 -7.60 8.54 -26.41
C GLN A 94 -8.38 9.33 -25.35
N ARG A 95 -8.73 10.59 -25.61
CA ARG A 95 -9.61 11.39 -24.72
C ARG A 95 -11.03 10.81 -24.70
N ALA A 96 -11.56 10.37 -25.85
CA ALA A 96 -12.88 9.71 -25.93
C ALA A 96 -12.91 8.39 -25.13
N ASP A 97 -11.84 7.57 -25.22
CA ASP A 97 -11.70 6.33 -24.46
C ASP A 97 -11.59 6.59 -22.97
N SER A 98 -10.87 7.63 -22.57
CA SER A 98 -10.78 8.05 -21.16
C SER A 98 -12.15 8.45 -20.61
N LEU A 99 -12.90 9.28 -21.31
CA LEU A 99 -14.26 9.69 -20.91
C LEU A 99 -15.25 8.51 -20.90
N ARG A 100 -15.13 7.58 -21.84
CA ARG A 100 -15.92 6.35 -21.89
C ARG A 100 -15.62 5.46 -20.67
N THR A 101 -14.34 5.27 -20.37
CA THR A 101 -13.89 4.50 -19.21
C THR A 101 -14.37 5.12 -17.90
N GLN A 102 -14.27 6.44 -17.76
CA GLN A 102 -14.72 7.16 -16.56
C GLN A 102 -16.22 7.01 -16.34
N ARG A 103 -17.04 7.17 -17.40
CA ARG A 103 -18.50 6.98 -17.32
C ARG A 103 -18.87 5.54 -16.95
N TRP A 104 -18.21 4.57 -17.59
CA TRP A 104 -18.41 3.16 -17.26
C TRP A 104 -18.03 2.86 -15.82
N LEU A 105 -16.88 3.39 -15.37
CA LEU A 105 -16.39 3.20 -14.01
C LEU A 105 -17.33 3.79 -12.97
N HIS A 106 -17.89 4.98 -13.21
CA HIS A 106 -18.91 5.58 -12.36
C HIS A 106 -20.11 4.65 -12.19
N GLN A 107 -20.67 4.12 -13.28
CA GLN A 107 -21.84 3.24 -13.24
C GLN A 107 -21.52 1.88 -12.59
N ALA A 108 -20.47 1.21 -13.04
CA ALA A 108 -20.07 -0.10 -12.51
C ALA A 108 -19.64 -0.01 -11.04
N GLY A 109 -18.79 0.95 -10.71
CA GLY A 109 -18.29 1.16 -9.36
C GLY A 109 -19.40 1.52 -8.37
N SER A 110 -20.30 2.44 -8.72
CA SER A 110 -21.44 2.82 -7.86
C SER A 110 -22.33 1.61 -7.57
N ARG A 111 -22.60 0.76 -8.56
CA ARG A 111 -23.40 -0.47 -8.35
C ARG A 111 -22.71 -1.44 -7.41
N LEU A 112 -21.39 -1.65 -7.56
CA LEU A 112 -20.62 -2.53 -6.68
C LEU A 112 -20.58 -1.99 -5.25
N LEU A 113 -20.38 -0.67 -5.06
CA LEU A 113 -20.35 -0.04 -3.73
C LEU A 113 -21.72 -0.07 -3.03
N ALA A 114 -22.82 -0.09 -3.77
CA ALA A 114 -24.18 -0.20 -3.25
C ALA A 114 -24.65 -1.66 -3.06
N GLY A 115 -23.99 -2.61 -3.73
CA GLY A 115 -24.33 -4.03 -3.72
C GLY A 115 -23.41 -4.87 -2.83
N GLY A 116 -23.20 -6.11 -3.20
CA GLY A 116 -22.32 -7.06 -2.48
C GLY A 116 -20.88 -7.10 -3.00
N GLY A 117 -20.55 -6.28 -4.00
CA GLY A 117 -19.23 -6.27 -4.64
C GLY A 117 -18.22 -5.37 -3.92
N ARG A 118 -17.09 -5.13 -4.59
CA ARG A 118 -16.01 -4.31 -4.03
C ARG A 118 -15.29 -3.50 -5.12
N VAL A 119 -14.90 -2.27 -4.79
CA VAL A 119 -13.96 -1.46 -5.58
C VAL A 119 -12.62 -1.46 -4.86
N VAL A 120 -11.56 -1.91 -5.54
CA VAL A 120 -10.21 -2.07 -5.00
C VAL A 120 -9.27 -1.17 -5.78
N CYS A 121 -8.81 -0.08 -5.15
CA CYS A 121 -7.91 0.89 -5.76
C CYS A 121 -6.48 0.62 -5.31
N ILE A 122 -5.57 0.46 -6.27
CA ILE A 122 -4.16 0.24 -5.99
C ILE A 122 -3.39 1.48 -6.43
N CYS A 123 -2.56 2.02 -5.53
CA CYS A 123 -1.72 3.18 -5.80
C CYS A 123 -2.56 4.37 -6.33
N SER A 124 -2.17 4.99 -7.46
CA SER A 124 -2.94 6.07 -8.11
C SER A 124 -4.31 5.63 -8.68
N GLY A 125 -4.68 4.35 -8.59
CA GLY A 125 -6.04 3.89 -8.88
C GLY A 125 -7.13 4.58 -8.05
N ALA A 126 -6.78 5.12 -6.87
CA ALA A 126 -7.68 5.95 -6.07
C ALA A 126 -8.03 7.29 -6.76
N LEU A 127 -7.13 7.86 -7.55
CA LEU A 127 -7.42 9.06 -8.36
C LEU A 127 -8.44 8.76 -9.47
N LEU A 128 -8.41 7.54 -10.04
CA LEU A 128 -9.43 7.11 -11.01
C LEU A 128 -10.80 6.99 -10.34
N ALA A 129 -10.85 6.43 -9.13
CA ALA A 129 -12.07 6.34 -8.35
C ALA A 129 -12.61 7.75 -8.00
N ALA A 130 -11.74 8.69 -7.64
CA ALA A 130 -12.10 10.09 -7.40
C ALA A 130 -12.68 10.74 -8.65
N ALA A 131 -11.99 10.62 -9.81
CA ALA A 131 -12.43 11.17 -11.09
C ALA A 131 -13.77 10.57 -11.54
N ALA A 132 -14.07 9.32 -11.18
CA ALA A 132 -15.34 8.67 -11.44
C ALA A 132 -16.43 8.98 -10.38
N GLY A 133 -16.16 9.83 -9.37
CA GLY A 133 -17.12 10.20 -8.33
C GLY A 133 -17.42 9.08 -7.33
N LEU A 134 -16.54 8.10 -7.16
CA LEU A 134 -16.72 6.96 -6.26
C LEU A 134 -16.26 7.26 -4.82
N LEU A 135 -15.45 8.32 -4.63
CA LEU A 135 -14.98 8.77 -3.34
C LEU A 135 -15.89 9.89 -2.82
N ALA A 136 -17.07 9.51 -2.36
CA ALA A 136 -18.04 10.45 -1.79
C ALA A 136 -17.53 11.11 -0.50
N PRO A 137 -18.09 12.26 -0.07
CA PRO A 137 -17.79 12.89 1.21
C PRO A 137 -17.88 11.91 2.38
N GLY A 138 -16.88 11.96 3.29
CA GLY A 138 -16.80 11.09 4.46
C GLY A 138 -16.22 9.69 4.17
N ARG A 139 -16.05 9.28 2.91
CA ARG A 139 -15.37 8.01 2.57
C ARG A 139 -13.91 8.05 2.97
N ARG A 140 -13.46 7.02 3.67
CA ARG A 140 -12.05 6.85 4.04
C ARG A 140 -11.27 6.20 2.90
N CYS A 141 -10.16 6.82 2.52
CA CYS A 141 -9.32 6.33 1.42
C CYS A 141 -7.85 6.70 1.61
N THR A 142 -6.98 6.06 0.88
CA THR A 142 -5.55 6.41 0.77
C THR A 142 -5.07 6.20 -0.67
N THR A 143 -3.87 6.69 -0.96
CA THR A 143 -3.14 6.48 -2.20
C THR A 143 -1.64 6.51 -1.91
N HIS A 144 -0.79 6.44 -2.92
CA HIS A 144 0.66 6.61 -2.77
C HIS A 144 0.98 7.94 -2.08
N HIS A 145 1.94 7.94 -1.15
CA HIS A 145 2.26 9.11 -0.30
C HIS A 145 2.57 10.37 -1.11
N GLU A 146 3.17 10.27 -2.29
CA GLU A 146 3.43 11.40 -3.18
C GLU A 146 2.14 12.00 -3.80
N LEU A 147 1.03 11.27 -3.78
CA LEU A 147 -0.24 11.64 -4.42
C LEU A 147 -1.36 11.99 -3.42
N LEU A 148 -1.08 12.00 -2.12
CA LEU A 148 -2.08 12.30 -1.09
C LEU A 148 -2.71 13.69 -1.27
N ASP A 149 -1.91 14.71 -1.55
CA ASP A 149 -2.40 16.07 -1.76
C ASP A 149 -3.21 16.20 -3.06
N GLU A 150 -2.85 15.43 -4.09
CA GLU A 150 -3.64 15.36 -5.31
C GLU A 150 -4.98 14.67 -5.05
N LEU A 151 -4.99 13.56 -4.30
CA LEU A 151 -6.22 12.87 -3.93
C LEU A 151 -7.15 13.77 -3.10
N ARG A 152 -6.64 14.54 -2.14
CA ARG A 152 -7.42 15.52 -1.37
C ARG A 152 -8.09 16.57 -2.25
N ARG A 153 -7.39 17.03 -3.29
CA ARG A 153 -7.96 17.98 -4.26
C ARG A 153 -9.04 17.37 -5.14
N CYS A 154 -8.84 16.12 -5.60
CA CYS A 154 -9.75 15.44 -6.51
C CYS A 154 -10.97 14.80 -5.80
N ALA A 155 -10.81 14.36 -4.55
CA ALA A 155 -11.85 13.72 -3.75
C ALA A 155 -12.35 14.65 -2.65
N SER A 156 -12.96 15.79 -3.04
CA SER A 156 -13.43 16.80 -2.09
C SER A 156 -14.41 16.22 -1.06
N GLY A 157 -14.04 16.36 0.22
CA GLY A 157 -14.83 15.87 1.36
C GLY A 157 -14.56 14.41 1.75
N ALA A 158 -13.75 13.65 1.03
CA ALA A 158 -13.29 12.34 1.47
C ALA A 158 -12.26 12.46 2.61
N ASP A 159 -12.25 11.49 3.53
CA ASP A 159 -11.24 11.36 4.59
C ASP A 159 -10.00 10.66 4.02
N VAL A 160 -9.05 11.45 3.50
CA VAL A 160 -7.79 10.94 2.95
C VAL A 160 -6.82 10.64 4.09
N VAL A 161 -6.63 9.37 4.38
CA VAL A 161 -5.83 8.88 5.49
C VAL A 161 -4.36 8.77 5.09
N ASP A 162 -3.48 9.45 5.83
CA ASP A 162 -2.05 9.45 5.60
C ASP A 162 -1.37 8.20 6.17
N ASN A 163 -0.25 7.85 5.55
CA ASN A 163 0.69 6.85 6.04
C ASN A 163 0.02 5.54 6.48
N ARG A 164 -0.81 4.97 5.60
CA ARG A 164 -1.42 3.65 5.76
C ARG A 164 -1.10 2.79 4.55
N VAL A 165 -0.74 1.53 4.79
CA VAL A 165 -0.51 0.56 3.72
C VAL A 165 -1.77 0.41 2.87
N PHE A 166 -2.92 0.26 3.52
CA PHE A 166 -4.23 0.29 2.87
C PHE A 166 -5.33 0.71 3.85
N VAL A 167 -6.43 1.16 3.30
CA VAL A 167 -7.63 1.59 4.01
C VAL A 167 -8.83 0.81 3.48
N LEU A 168 -9.67 0.33 4.38
CA LEU A 168 -10.94 -0.32 4.08
C LEU A 168 -12.07 0.57 4.56
N ASP A 169 -13.05 0.82 3.69
CA ASP A 169 -14.27 1.56 4.00
C ASP A 169 -15.48 0.87 3.35
N GLY A 170 -16.02 -0.11 4.05
CA GLY A 170 -17.10 -0.96 3.52
C GLY A 170 -16.67 -1.74 2.28
N ALA A 171 -17.33 -1.48 1.17
CA ALA A 171 -17.04 -2.07 -0.13
C ALA A 171 -15.89 -1.40 -0.89
N LEU A 172 -15.40 -0.26 -0.41
CA LEU A 172 -14.22 0.42 -0.96
C LEU A 172 -12.96 -0.05 -0.23
N ALA A 173 -11.92 -0.38 -0.99
CA ALA A 173 -10.59 -0.71 -0.47
C ALA A 173 -9.55 0.07 -1.28
N THR A 174 -8.66 0.79 -0.63
CA THR A 174 -7.61 1.59 -1.28
C THR A 174 -6.26 1.27 -0.68
N SER A 175 -5.20 1.20 -1.48
CA SER A 175 -3.83 0.95 -1.01
C SER A 175 -2.84 2.00 -1.48
N ALA A 176 -1.79 2.19 -0.67
CA ALA A 176 -0.82 3.25 -0.86
C ALA A 176 0.12 3.00 -2.05
N GLY A 177 0.98 2.03 -2.00
CA GLY A 177 2.02 1.86 -3.01
C GLY A 177 1.94 0.52 -3.71
N ILE A 178 2.83 0.33 -4.65
CA ILE A 178 2.92 -0.84 -5.55
C ILE A 178 2.83 -2.17 -4.79
N THR A 179 3.66 -2.37 -3.77
CA THR A 179 3.65 -3.60 -2.96
C THR A 179 2.48 -3.67 -1.99
N ALA A 180 1.92 -2.53 -1.59
CA ALA A 180 0.75 -2.46 -0.73
C ALA A 180 -0.51 -3.04 -1.39
N GLY A 181 -0.57 -3.07 -2.73
CA GLY A 181 -1.61 -3.77 -3.49
C GLY A 181 -1.60 -5.28 -3.25
N ILE A 182 -0.42 -5.88 -3.06
CA ILE A 182 -0.27 -7.30 -2.69
C ILE A 182 -0.80 -7.52 -1.27
N ASP A 183 -0.42 -6.68 -0.30
CA ASP A 183 -0.89 -6.77 1.09
C ASP A 183 -2.41 -6.64 1.18
N LEU A 184 -3.00 -5.65 0.48
CA LEU A 184 -4.44 -5.47 0.38
C LEU A 184 -5.12 -6.73 -0.19
N THR A 185 -4.58 -7.27 -1.29
CA THR A 185 -5.15 -8.47 -1.93
C THR A 185 -5.05 -9.69 -1.02
N LEU A 186 -3.92 -9.89 -0.33
CA LEU A 186 -3.78 -10.95 0.67
C LEU A 186 -4.78 -10.82 1.82
N HIS A 187 -5.04 -9.58 2.28
CA HIS A 187 -6.07 -9.32 3.27
C HIS A 187 -7.48 -9.68 2.77
N LEU A 188 -7.80 -9.32 1.51
CA LEU A 188 -9.09 -9.68 0.90
C LEU A 188 -9.21 -11.19 0.67
N VAL A 189 -8.14 -11.87 0.27
CA VAL A 189 -8.08 -13.35 0.18
C VAL A 189 -8.28 -13.98 1.56
N GLN A 190 -7.68 -13.42 2.60
CA GLN A 190 -7.86 -13.89 3.98
C GLN A 190 -9.33 -13.80 4.41
N ALA A 191 -9.97 -12.66 4.15
CA ALA A 191 -11.38 -12.44 4.51
C ALA A 191 -12.33 -13.36 3.71
N HIS A 192 -12.01 -13.68 2.45
CA HIS A 192 -12.89 -14.45 1.56
C HIS A 192 -12.63 -15.96 1.60
N CYS A 193 -11.37 -16.38 1.69
CA CYS A 193 -10.94 -17.79 1.59
C CYS A 193 -10.44 -18.38 2.91
N GLY A 194 -10.18 -17.54 3.91
CA GLY A 194 -9.66 -17.92 5.24
C GLY A 194 -8.13 -17.84 5.36
N ASP A 195 -7.66 -17.84 6.61
CA ASP A 195 -6.26 -17.64 7.00
C ASP A 195 -5.29 -18.62 6.34
N ALA A 196 -5.66 -19.90 6.29
CA ALA A 196 -4.81 -20.96 5.77
C ALA A 196 -4.49 -20.78 4.26
N VAL A 197 -5.44 -20.25 3.48
CA VAL A 197 -5.26 -19.95 2.06
C VAL A 197 -4.36 -18.73 1.92
N ALA A 198 -4.66 -17.63 2.61
CA ALA A 198 -3.85 -16.42 2.57
C ALA A 198 -2.40 -16.67 3.00
N ALA A 199 -2.18 -17.45 4.06
CA ALA A 199 -0.84 -17.83 4.51
C ALA A 199 -0.09 -18.69 3.46
N SER A 200 -0.81 -19.59 2.76
CA SER A 200 -0.22 -20.37 1.67
C SER A 200 0.22 -19.48 0.49
N VAL A 201 -0.61 -18.50 0.11
CA VAL A 201 -0.29 -17.53 -0.94
C VAL A 201 0.92 -16.68 -0.54
N ALA A 202 0.90 -16.08 0.65
CA ALA A 202 2.01 -15.25 1.15
C ALA A 202 3.35 -16.01 1.15
N ARG A 203 3.34 -17.28 1.57
CA ARG A 203 4.52 -18.14 1.54
C ARG A 203 5.01 -18.42 0.12
N THR A 204 4.10 -18.68 -0.83
CA THR A 204 4.46 -18.93 -2.23
C THR A 204 5.01 -17.68 -2.91
N MET A 205 4.47 -16.51 -2.59
CA MET A 205 4.96 -15.22 -3.08
C MET A 205 6.22 -14.74 -2.33
N VAL A 206 6.67 -15.47 -1.30
CA VAL A 206 7.79 -15.07 -0.42
C VAL A 206 7.56 -13.68 0.21
N VAL A 207 6.32 -13.35 0.51
CA VAL A 207 5.98 -12.13 1.23
C VAL A 207 6.25 -12.36 2.71
N TYR A 208 7.36 -11.79 3.20
CA TYR A 208 7.87 -12.04 4.56
C TYR A 208 6.96 -11.52 5.66
N LEU A 209 6.41 -10.33 5.46
CA LEU A 209 5.49 -9.69 6.42
C LEU A 209 4.21 -9.31 5.68
N ARG A 210 3.06 -9.80 6.16
CA ARG A 210 1.75 -9.28 5.78
C ARG A 210 1.50 -8.01 6.58
N ARG A 211 1.47 -6.89 5.89
CA ARG A 211 1.10 -5.62 6.50
C ARG A 211 -0.41 -5.54 6.65
N THR A 212 -0.87 -4.80 7.65
CA THR A 212 -2.27 -4.63 8.03
C THR A 212 -2.74 -3.20 7.73
N PRO A 213 -4.06 -2.91 7.81
CA PRO A 213 -4.56 -1.53 7.66
C PRO A 213 -3.98 -0.54 8.68
N GLN A 214 -3.47 -1.03 9.80
CA GLN A 214 -2.88 -0.21 10.85
C GLN A 214 -1.39 0.07 10.64
N ASP A 215 -0.74 -0.68 9.75
CA ASP A 215 0.67 -0.50 9.46
C ASP A 215 0.90 0.77 8.63
N PRO A 216 2.02 1.48 8.86
CA PRO A 216 2.37 2.65 8.07
C PRO A 216 2.81 2.23 6.65
N GLU A 217 2.49 3.05 5.67
CA GLU A 217 3.00 2.91 4.30
C GLU A 217 4.53 3.01 4.29
N LEU A 218 5.02 4.09 4.86
CA LEU A 218 6.43 4.32 5.08
C LEU A 218 6.78 3.94 6.50
N SER A 219 7.30 2.73 6.71
CA SER A 219 7.89 2.41 8.00
C SER A 219 9.06 3.36 8.27
N PRO A 220 9.43 3.63 9.54
CA PRO A 220 10.61 4.42 9.85
C PRO A 220 11.88 3.92 9.18
N LEU A 221 11.94 2.62 8.88
CA LEU A 221 13.02 2.01 8.09
C LEU A 221 13.08 2.60 6.67
N LEU A 222 11.94 2.71 5.99
CA LEU A 222 11.86 3.25 4.65
C LEU A 222 11.94 4.78 4.63
N ALA A 223 11.20 5.45 5.52
CA ALA A 223 11.12 6.92 5.57
C ALA A 223 12.49 7.59 5.78
N HIS A 224 13.41 6.94 6.50
CA HIS A 224 14.71 7.52 6.88
C HIS A 224 15.90 6.86 6.19
N ARG A 225 15.71 5.98 5.20
CA ARG A 225 16.81 5.24 4.53
C ARG A 225 16.97 5.59 3.05
N GLN A 226 16.34 6.62 2.55
CA GLN A 226 16.45 7.09 1.16
C GLN A 226 17.76 7.86 0.90
N HIS A 227 18.89 7.33 1.34
CA HIS A 227 20.23 7.92 1.17
C HIS A 227 21.30 6.82 1.10
N LEU A 228 22.48 7.15 0.61
CA LEU A 228 23.61 6.23 0.50
C LEU A 228 24.77 6.57 1.45
N HIS A 229 24.55 7.41 2.49
CA HIS A 229 25.61 7.86 3.39
C HIS A 229 26.08 6.74 4.35
N PRO A 230 27.34 6.22 4.22
CA PRO A 230 27.76 4.99 4.92
C PRO A 230 27.72 5.09 6.45
N ALA A 231 28.09 6.25 7.02
CA ALA A 231 28.10 6.44 8.48
C ALA A 231 26.67 6.45 9.06
N VAL A 232 25.70 7.02 8.34
CA VAL A 232 24.27 7.01 8.76
C VAL A 232 23.72 5.58 8.65
N HIS A 233 23.99 4.88 7.55
CA HIS A 233 23.57 3.48 7.40
C HIS A 233 24.12 2.57 8.51
N ARG A 234 25.41 2.67 8.86
CA ARG A 234 25.97 1.86 9.95
C ARG A 234 25.19 2.02 11.26
N VAL A 235 24.82 3.26 11.61
CA VAL A 235 24.03 3.51 12.83
C VAL A 235 22.62 2.96 12.71
N GLN A 236 21.99 3.16 11.56
CA GLN A 236 20.64 2.64 11.31
C GLN A 236 20.62 1.10 11.37
N ASP A 237 21.60 0.43 10.78
CA ASP A 237 21.71 -1.03 10.81
C ASP A 237 21.94 -1.54 12.25
N ALA A 238 22.81 -0.87 13.01
CA ALA A 238 23.09 -1.24 14.40
C ALA A 238 21.86 -1.05 15.30
N ILE A 239 21.10 0.03 15.11
CA ILE A 239 19.82 0.27 15.81
C ILE A 239 18.81 -0.83 15.44
N CYS A 240 18.64 -1.13 14.16
CA CYS A 240 17.69 -2.15 13.70
C CYS A 240 18.04 -3.55 14.20
N ALA A 241 19.33 -3.87 14.28
CA ALA A 241 19.80 -5.15 14.81
C ALA A 241 19.53 -5.32 16.33
N ARG A 242 19.58 -4.23 17.09
CA ARG A 242 19.43 -4.25 18.55
C ARG A 242 18.66 -3.02 19.05
N PRO A 243 17.37 -2.87 18.70
CA PRO A 243 16.61 -1.66 19.01
C PRO A 243 16.39 -1.44 20.51
N ALA A 244 16.30 -2.53 21.29
CA ALA A 244 16.09 -2.47 22.72
C ALA A 244 17.37 -2.20 23.54
N ALA A 245 18.56 -2.20 22.90
CA ALA A 245 19.81 -1.92 23.59
C ALA A 245 19.84 -0.50 24.17
N ASP A 246 20.70 -0.27 25.16
CA ASP A 246 20.91 1.05 25.75
C ASP A 246 21.69 1.95 24.78
N TRP A 247 20.97 2.63 23.91
CA TRP A 247 21.48 3.55 22.92
C TRP A 247 21.60 4.97 23.49
N SER A 248 22.81 5.54 23.42
CA SER A 248 23.09 6.96 23.61
C SER A 248 23.62 7.56 22.32
N LEU A 249 23.56 8.89 22.21
CA LEU A 249 24.12 9.60 21.05
C LEU A 249 25.64 9.31 20.90
N GLN A 250 26.36 9.16 22.02
CA GLN A 250 27.77 8.79 22.03
C GLN A 250 28.01 7.39 21.44
N ARG A 251 27.21 6.41 21.87
CA ARG A 251 27.29 5.05 21.31
C ARG A 251 27.00 4.98 19.82
N MET A 252 25.98 5.73 19.38
CA MET A 252 25.66 5.83 17.94
C MET A 252 26.80 6.49 17.17
N ALA A 253 27.40 7.55 17.72
CA ALA A 253 28.54 8.23 17.10
C ALA A 253 29.80 7.35 17.01
N ALA A 254 30.05 6.54 18.03
CA ALA A 254 31.14 5.54 18.02
C ALA A 254 30.93 4.51 16.90
N VAL A 255 29.70 3.99 16.69
CA VAL A 255 29.37 3.07 15.58
C VAL A 255 29.61 3.73 14.20
N ALA A 256 29.36 5.02 14.09
CA ALA A 256 29.58 5.79 12.86
C ALA A 256 31.05 6.21 12.65
N HIS A 257 31.90 6.07 13.68
CA HIS A 257 33.27 6.61 13.73
C HIS A 257 33.34 8.13 13.50
N VAL A 258 32.41 8.87 14.13
CA VAL A 258 32.33 10.34 14.07
C VAL A 258 32.01 10.93 15.44
N THR A 259 32.11 12.26 15.57
CA THR A 259 31.67 12.93 16.79
C THR A 259 30.14 12.97 16.90
N PRO A 260 29.54 13.05 18.11
CA PRO A 260 28.10 13.16 18.30
C PRO A 260 27.48 14.34 17.54
N ARG A 261 28.13 15.51 17.54
CA ARG A 261 27.70 16.69 16.80
C ARG A 261 27.65 16.44 15.29
N HIS A 262 28.70 15.78 14.76
CA HIS A 262 28.78 15.45 13.33
C HIS A 262 27.71 14.44 12.95
N LEU A 263 27.47 13.40 13.78
CA LEU A 263 26.39 12.43 13.56
C LEU A 263 25.02 13.11 13.50
N GLY A 264 24.72 14.02 14.43
CA GLY A 264 23.47 14.78 14.42
C GLY A 264 23.24 15.54 13.11
N ARG A 265 24.30 16.21 12.61
CA ARG A 265 24.27 16.92 11.32
C ARG A 265 24.04 15.98 10.14
N LEU A 266 24.75 14.84 10.10
CA LEU A 266 24.59 13.84 9.04
C LEU A 266 23.18 13.26 9.01
N PHE A 267 22.62 12.91 10.16
CA PHE A 267 21.24 12.42 10.24
C PHE A 267 20.24 13.47 9.80
N GLY A 268 20.42 14.74 10.18
CA GLY A 268 19.54 15.83 9.72
C GLY A 268 19.54 15.98 8.20
N ILE A 269 20.73 15.95 7.58
CA ILE A 269 20.88 16.11 6.12
C ILE A 269 20.37 14.89 5.34
N HIS A 270 20.71 13.67 5.78
CA HIS A 270 20.50 12.46 4.99
C HIS A 270 19.26 11.66 5.39
N ALA A 271 18.87 11.70 6.66
CA ALA A 271 17.72 10.94 7.16
C ALA A 271 16.52 11.82 7.55
N GLY A 272 16.64 13.15 7.48
CA GLY A 272 15.55 14.07 7.84
C GLY A 272 15.12 14.00 9.31
N ALA A 273 15.92 13.37 10.18
CA ALA A 273 15.61 13.18 11.59
C ALA A 273 16.87 13.24 12.45
N THR A 274 16.73 13.36 13.77
CA THR A 274 17.86 13.15 14.68
C THR A 274 18.09 11.66 14.92
N PRO A 275 19.34 11.20 15.28
CA PRO A 275 19.60 9.79 15.61
C PRO A 275 18.69 9.24 16.70
N LEU A 276 18.39 10.03 17.74
CA LEU A 276 17.48 9.63 18.82
C LEU A 276 16.02 9.56 18.36
N ARG A 277 15.57 10.48 17.51
CA ARG A 277 14.22 10.43 16.92
C ARG A 277 14.04 9.20 16.05
N TYR A 278 15.04 8.84 15.25
CA TYR A 278 15.06 7.61 14.47
C TYR A 278 14.96 6.36 15.37
N LEU A 279 15.75 6.26 16.43
CA LEU A 279 15.65 5.17 17.41
C LEU A 279 14.24 5.09 18.03
N GLN A 280 13.69 6.23 18.42
CA GLN A 280 12.36 6.30 19.02
C GLN A 280 11.27 5.82 18.05
N SER A 281 11.35 6.18 16.77
CA SER A 281 10.39 5.73 15.76
C SER A 281 10.45 4.22 15.53
N ILE A 282 11.65 3.62 15.49
CA ILE A 282 11.84 2.17 15.39
C ILE A 282 11.25 1.46 16.64
N ARG A 283 11.52 1.98 17.83
CA ARG A 283 10.97 1.42 19.07
C ARG A 283 9.44 1.49 19.13
N LEU A 284 8.87 2.59 18.66
CA LEU A 284 7.41 2.73 18.58
C LEU A 284 6.79 1.69 17.66
N GLU A 285 7.36 1.49 16.46
CA GLU A 285 6.86 0.48 15.53
C GLU A 285 6.89 -0.93 16.16
N ILE A 286 7.98 -1.29 16.84
CA ILE A 286 8.10 -2.56 17.53
C ILE A 286 7.04 -2.72 18.64
N ALA A 287 6.82 -1.67 19.46
CA ALA A 287 5.82 -1.69 20.51
C ALA A 287 4.39 -1.82 19.98
N GLU A 288 4.04 -1.04 18.95
CA GLU A 288 2.72 -1.12 18.31
C GLU A 288 2.49 -2.50 17.66
N ARG A 289 3.48 -3.03 16.96
CA ARG A 289 3.40 -4.40 16.39
C ARG A 289 3.23 -5.46 17.46
N ALA A 290 3.97 -5.37 18.59
CA ALA A 290 3.79 -6.30 19.70
C ALA A 290 2.37 -6.23 20.29
N ARG A 291 1.77 -5.02 20.34
CA ARG A 291 0.39 -4.81 20.78
C ARG A 291 -0.63 -5.46 19.84
N GLN A 292 -0.43 -5.30 18.52
CA GLN A 292 -1.30 -5.92 17.51
C GLN A 292 -1.30 -7.45 17.62
N HIS A 293 -0.18 -8.04 18.06
CA HIS A 293 -0.05 -9.48 18.32
C HIS A 293 -0.45 -9.89 19.75
N GLY A 294 -1.21 -9.05 20.46
CA GLY A 294 -1.80 -9.40 21.75
C GLY A 294 -0.90 -9.21 22.99
N ALA A 295 0.33 -8.65 22.83
CA ALA A 295 1.16 -8.38 24.00
C ALA A 295 0.52 -7.32 24.91
N SER A 296 0.69 -7.42 26.24
CA SER A 296 0.29 -6.34 27.15
C SER A 296 1.11 -5.07 26.89
N ARG A 297 0.62 -3.91 27.35
CA ARG A 297 1.35 -2.63 27.18
C ARG A 297 2.74 -2.66 27.81
N ALA A 298 2.87 -3.24 28.99
CA ALA A 298 4.14 -3.37 29.68
C ALA A 298 5.13 -4.24 28.89
N VAL A 299 4.68 -5.41 28.39
CA VAL A 299 5.50 -6.31 27.57
C VAL A 299 5.88 -5.66 26.24
N ALA A 300 4.98 -4.95 25.59
CA ALA A 300 5.27 -4.24 24.34
C ALA A 300 6.31 -3.14 24.53
N ALA A 301 6.19 -2.33 25.57
CA ALA A 301 7.16 -1.30 25.93
C ALA A 301 8.55 -1.90 26.20
N GLN A 302 8.61 -2.97 26.99
CA GLN A 302 9.86 -3.67 27.33
C GLN A 302 10.54 -4.26 26.08
N ARG A 303 9.80 -4.98 25.24
CA ARG A 303 10.32 -5.56 23.98
C ARG A 303 10.90 -4.51 23.05
N ALA A 304 10.31 -3.33 23.04
CA ALA A 304 10.77 -2.20 22.22
C ALA A 304 11.97 -1.44 22.83
N GLY A 305 12.34 -1.73 24.08
CA GLY A 305 13.44 -1.05 24.78
C GLY A 305 13.05 0.26 25.45
N PHE A 306 11.75 0.49 25.72
CA PHE A 306 11.31 1.57 26.59
C PHE A 306 11.48 1.15 28.07
N SER A 307 11.93 2.07 28.91
CA SER A 307 12.08 1.84 30.36
C SER A 307 10.75 1.70 31.08
N SER A 308 9.66 2.25 30.50
CA SER A 308 8.32 2.18 31.09
C SER A 308 7.24 2.42 30.03
N GLU A 309 6.00 2.00 30.34
CA GLU A 309 4.82 2.33 29.53
C GLU A 309 4.59 3.85 29.43
N GLN A 310 4.92 4.60 30.48
CA GLN A 310 4.80 6.05 30.50
C GLN A 310 5.77 6.71 29.51
N GLN A 311 7.02 6.24 29.43
CA GLN A 311 7.98 6.69 28.43
C GLN A 311 7.48 6.42 27.02
N TRP A 312 6.98 5.21 26.75
CA TRP A 312 6.38 4.87 25.46
C TRP A 312 5.24 5.81 25.09
N ARG A 313 4.27 6.05 25.99
CA ARG A 313 3.15 6.98 25.72
C ARG A 313 3.63 8.41 25.42
N ARG A 314 4.62 8.90 26.19
CA ARG A 314 5.18 10.25 25.96
C ARG A 314 5.87 10.34 24.60
N THR A 315 6.67 9.34 24.25
CA THR A 315 7.34 9.26 22.94
C THR A 315 6.33 9.21 21.79
N ARG A 316 5.27 8.42 21.93
CA ARG A 316 4.21 8.33 20.90
C ARG A 316 3.56 9.71 20.67
N ARG A 317 3.19 10.42 21.72
CA ARG A 317 2.61 11.78 21.59
C ARG A 317 3.58 12.77 20.91
N ALA A 318 4.85 12.72 21.27
CA ALA A 318 5.87 13.61 20.72
C ALA A 318 6.22 13.35 19.24
N LEU A 319 5.96 12.16 18.73
CA LEU A 319 6.21 11.82 17.32
C LEU A 319 4.94 11.92 16.45
N SER A 320 3.75 12.00 17.05
CA SER A 320 2.47 12.23 16.36
C SER A 320 2.07 13.71 16.28
N ALA A 321 2.81 14.60 16.95
CA ALA A 321 2.68 16.06 16.87
C ALA A 321 3.67 16.63 15.84
#